data_f30f2888d9ebf4036163e4aedb467dfc
#
_entry.id   f30f2888d9ebf4036163e4aedb467dfc
#
_cell.length_a   1.000
_cell.length_b   1.000
_cell.length_c   1.000
_cell.angle_alpha   90.00
_cell.angle_beta   90.00
_cell.angle_gamma   90.00
#
_symmetry.space_group_name_H-M   'P 1'
#
loop_
_entity.id
_entity.type
_entity.pdbx_description
1 polymer ?
#
loop_
_entity_poly.entity_id
_entity_poly.type
_entity_poly.pdbx_seq_one_letter_code
_entity_poly.pdbx_strand_id
1 'polypeptide(L)'
;MRFILATACLFPFAAMGADNLDAIRARGVLRVGTTGDYQPFTTRAPDGTYSGADITMAQRLGDSLGVRVEFVPTVWARLLPDFEAGKFDIAMGGVSVTPARTAVATFSTVTYVDGKRPVVRCADKDRLTSVVAIDQPGIRVVVNPGASNEAFARENMTHAQLTVHRDNATVFDEIREGRADVMVTDGIEVDHQALVHPELCAAQVAAPFTRLEKAYMLRRDPALLEAVNTWLAQEISSGAWPQILNAAQRSP
;
A
#
# COMPACT_ATOMS: atom_id res chain seq x y z
N MET A 1 -50.36 -51.98 -20.05
CA MET A 1 -50.17 -50.54 -19.75
C MET A 1 -48.83 -50.37 -19.02
N ARG A 2 -47.78 -49.83 -19.71
CA ARG A 2 -46.47 -49.57 -19.12
C ARG A 2 -46.38 -48.06 -18.83
N PHE A 3 -46.27 -47.71 -17.55
CA PHE A 3 -46.03 -46.34 -17.12
C PHE A 3 -44.53 -46.04 -17.26
N ILE A 4 -44.19 -45.06 -18.10
CA ILE A 4 -42.84 -44.52 -18.18
C ILE A 4 -42.75 -43.37 -17.17
N LEU A 5 -41.96 -43.57 -16.12
CA LEU A 5 -41.60 -42.50 -15.20
C LEU A 5 -40.49 -41.65 -15.87
N ALA A 6 -40.82 -40.41 -16.19
CA ALA A 6 -39.84 -39.43 -16.63
C ALA A 6 -39.14 -38.85 -15.40
N THR A 7 -37.88 -39.18 -15.21
CA THR A 7 -37.01 -38.56 -14.16
C THR A 7 -36.52 -37.21 -14.68
N ALA A 8 -37.04 -36.15 -14.12
CA ALA A 8 -36.54 -34.78 -14.38
C ALA A 8 -35.18 -34.62 -13.66
N CYS A 9 -34.10 -34.58 -14.45
CA CYS A 9 -32.79 -34.17 -13.93
C CYS A 9 -32.80 -32.64 -13.68
N LEU A 10 -32.89 -32.22 -12.44
CA LEU A 10 -32.59 -30.88 -12.01
C LEU A 10 -31.07 -30.69 -12.09
N PHE A 11 -30.58 -30.02 -13.14
CA PHE A 11 -29.22 -29.50 -13.17
C PHE A 11 -29.13 -28.38 -12.13
N PRO A 12 -28.17 -28.41 -11.22
CA PRO A 12 -27.94 -27.27 -10.34
C PRO A 12 -27.45 -26.12 -11.26
N PHE A 13 -28.21 -25.04 -11.30
CA PHE A 13 -27.73 -23.75 -11.79
C PHE A 13 -26.51 -23.41 -10.94
N ALA A 14 -25.31 -23.50 -11.51
CA ALA A 14 -24.12 -22.90 -10.92
C ALA A 14 -24.45 -21.43 -10.72
N ALA A 15 -24.60 -21.01 -9.47
CA ALA A 15 -24.70 -19.61 -9.12
C ALA A 15 -23.45 -18.95 -9.73
N MET A 16 -23.60 -18.17 -10.78
CA MET A 16 -22.60 -17.19 -11.22
C MET A 16 -22.30 -16.39 -9.95
N GLY A 17 -21.06 -16.51 -9.45
CA GLY A 17 -20.68 -15.83 -8.23
C GLY A 17 -21.09 -14.36 -8.35
N ALA A 18 -21.88 -13.90 -7.38
CA ALA A 18 -22.31 -12.50 -7.33
C ALA A 18 -21.07 -11.61 -7.53
N ASP A 19 -21.17 -10.61 -8.41
CA ASP A 19 -20.11 -9.62 -8.58
C ASP A 19 -19.66 -9.13 -7.20
N ASN A 20 -18.39 -8.88 -7.02
CA ASN A 20 -17.84 -8.55 -5.69
C ASN A 20 -18.52 -7.29 -5.10
N LEU A 21 -18.92 -6.34 -5.95
CA LEU A 21 -19.69 -5.15 -5.55
C LEU A 21 -21.07 -5.54 -4.96
N ASP A 22 -21.80 -6.45 -5.61
CA ASP A 22 -23.10 -6.90 -5.10
C ASP A 22 -22.97 -7.68 -3.80
N ALA A 23 -21.93 -8.48 -3.68
CA ALA A 23 -21.62 -9.20 -2.44
C ALA A 23 -21.26 -8.22 -1.29
N ILE A 24 -20.52 -7.13 -1.58
CA ILE A 24 -20.19 -6.07 -0.63
C ILE A 24 -21.48 -5.38 -0.16
N ARG A 25 -22.35 -4.98 -1.10
CA ARG A 25 -23.65 -4.32 -0.79
C ARG A 25 -24.58 -5.22 0.01
N ALA A 26 -24.73 -6.48 -0.39
CA ALA A 26 -25.58 -7.45 0.30
C ALA A 26 -25.09 -7.72 1.73
N ARG A 27 -23.78 -7.73 1.96
CA ARG A 27 -23.16 -7.87 3.28
C ARG A 27 -23.22 -6.59 4.11
N GLY A 28 -23.40 -5.41 3.47
CA GLY A 28 -23.35 -4.09 4.10
C GLY A 28 -21.97 -3.71 4.63
N VAL A 29 -20.90 -4.33 4.15
CA VAL A 29 -19.53 -4.15 4.64
C VAL A 29 -18.53 -4.20 3.52
N LEU A 30 -17.69 -3.17 3.43
CA LEU A 30 -16.46 -3.13 2.64
C LEU A 30 -15.28 -3.54 3.53
N ARG A 31 -14.64 -4.66 3.23
CA ARG A 31 -13.43 -5.10 3.92
C ARG A 31 -12.21 -4.47 3.25
N VAL A 32 -11.46 -3.67 3.99
CA VAL A 32 -10.29 -2.94 3.51
C VAL A 32 -9.03 -3.51 4.13
N GLY A 33 -8.19 -4.17 3.33
CA GLY A 33 -6.87 -4.62 3.75
C GLY A 33 -5.89 -3.45 3.86
N THR A 34 -5.25 -3.31 5.03
CA THR A 34 -4.27 -2.24 5.28
C THR A 34 -3.19 -2.71 6.25
N THR A 35 -1.98 -2.18 6.09
CA THR A 35 -0.83 -2.62 6.92
C THR A 35 -0.72 -1.85 8.22
N GLY A 36 -1.17 -0.60 8.26
CA GLY A 36 -1.11 0.25 9.44
C GLY A 36 0.30 0.68 9.86
N ASP A 37 1.26 0.64 8.94
CA ASP A 37 2.68 0.92 9.20
C ASP A 37 3.34 1.76 8.10
N TYR A 38 2.55 2.56 7.35
CA TYR A 38 3.03 3.32 6.21
C TYR A 38 2.44 4.74 6.19
N GLN A 39 3.03 5.64 6.97
CA GLN A 39 2.65 7.06 6.97
C GLN A 39 3.07 7.74 5.66
N PRO A 40 2.27 8.67 5.14
CA PRO A 40 1.03 9.24 5.70
C PRO A 40 -0.25 8.49 5.29
N PHE A 41 -0.17 7.35 4.59
CA PHE A 41 -1.33 6.64 4.05
C PHE A 41 -2.09 5.86 5.13
N THR A 42 -1.39 5.12 5.97
CA THR A 42 -1.98 4.26 6.99
C THR A 42 -1.08 4.12 8.22
N THR A 43 -1.65 4.31 9.39
CA THR A 43 -1.03 4.10 10.70
C THR A 43 -2.01 3.35 11.58
N ARG A 44 -1.51 2.44 12.41
CA ARG A 44 -2.30 1.74 13.41
C ARG A 44 -1.76 2.07 14.81
N ALA A 45 -2.59 2.71 15.61
CA ALA A 45 -2.27 3.02 16.99
C ALA A 45 -2.24 1.76 17.87
N PRO A 46 -1.61 1.80 19.08
CA PRO A 46 -1.56 0.66 19.99
C PRO A 46 -2.93 0.14 20.43
N ASP A 47 -3.95 1.00 20.47
CA ASP A 47 -5.35 0.63 20.77
C ASP A 47 -6.06 -0.05 19.59
N GLY A 48 -5.39 -0.18 18.43
CA GLY A 48 -5.92 -0.78 17.22
C GLY A 48 -6.61 0.18 16.27
N THR A 49 -6.74 1.45 16.61
CA THR A 49 -7.35 2.48 15.76
C THR A 49 -6.46 2.77 14.54
N TYR A 50 -7.08 2.85 13.37
CA TYR A 50 -6.40 3.24 12.15
C TYR A 50 -6.58 4.73 11.83
N SER A 51 -5.54 5.34 11.29
CA SER A 51 -5.53 6.72 10.79
C SER A 51 -4.67 6.84 9.53
N GLY A 52 -4.75 7.99 8.87
CA GLY A 52 -4.00 8.28 7.65
C GLY A 52 -4.88 8.62 6.45
N ALA A 53 -4.25 9.04 5.36
CA ALA A 53 -4.95 9.51 4.18
C ALA A 53 -5.86 8.42 3.57
N ASP A 54 -5.33 7.23 3.36
CA ASP A 54 -6.10 6.13 2.75
C ASP A 54 -7.13 5.54 3.71
N ILE A 55 -6.97 5.69 5.02
CA ILE A 55 -7.97 5.31 6.02
C ILE A 55 -9.19 6.25 5.91
N THR A 56 -8.95 7.56 5.82
CA THR A 56 -10.01 8.54 5.59
C THR A 56 -10.72 8.29 4.25
N MET A 57 -9.95 8.02 3.20
CA MET A 57 -10.51 7.70 1.88
C MET A 57 -11.32 6.40 1.89
N ALA A 58 -10.89 5.37 2.62
CA ALA A 58 -11.65 4.13 2.76
C ALA A 58 -13.02 4.35 3.40
N GLN A 59 -13.09 5.18 4.46
CA GLN A 59 -14.36 5.54 5.10
C GLN A 59 -15.29 6.26 4.13
N ARG A 60 -14.77 7.25 3.39
CA ARG A 60 -15.52 7.98 2.35
C ARG A 60 -15.99 7.09 1.20
N LEU A 61 -15.18 6.10 0.81
CA LEU A 61 -15.61 5.09 -0.17
C LEU A 61 -16.76 4.25 0.38
N GLY A 62 -16.68 3.80 1.63
CA GLY A 62 -17.76 3.08 2.30
C GLY A 62 -19.07 3.88 2.30
N ASP A 63 -19.00 5.17 2.66
CA ASP A 63 -20.16 6.08 2.62
C ASP A 63 -20.75 6.20 1.21
N SER A 64 -19.89 6.35 0.19
CA SER A 64 -20.31 6.42 -1.22
C SER A 64 -20.99 5.13 -1.71
N LEU A 65 -20.56 3.97 -1.22
CA LEU A 65 -21.15 2.67 -1.56
C LEU A 65 -22.38 2.32 -0.70
N GLY A 66 -22.68 3.11 0.35
CA GLY A 66 -23.74 2.85 1.32
C GLY A 66 -23.46 1.67 2.24
N VAL A 67 -22.20 1.41 2.58
CA VAL A 67 -21.76 0.30 3.43
C VAL A 67 -20.80 0.77 4.52
N ARG A 68 -20.74 0.07 5.64
CA ARG A 68 -19.70 0.31 6.66
C ARG A 68 -18.35 -0.21 6.20
N VAL A 69 -17.28 0.35 6.72
CA VAL A 69 -15.90 -0.12 6.48
C VAL A 69 -15.43 -0.99 7.63
N GLU A 70 -14.74 -2.07 7.29
CA GLU A 70 -14.01 -2.92 8.21
C GLU A 70 -12.55 -3.02 7.78
N PHE A 71 -11.64 -2.53 8.62
CA PHE A 71 -10.22 -2.65 8.34
C PHE A 71 -9.72 -4.04 8.72
N VAL A 72 -9.11 -4.72 7.75
CA VAL A 72 -8.52 -6.06 7.89
C VAL A 72 -7.01 -5.91 7.97
N PRO A 73 -6.39 -6.19 9.14
CA PRO A 73 -4.95 -6.06 9.28
C PRO A 73 -4.21 -7.08 8.39
N THR A 74 -3.17 -6.59 7.72
CA THR A 74 -2.21 -7.41 6.99
C THR A 74 -0.81 -6.84 7.18
N VAL A 75 0.21 -7.46 6.58
CA VAL A 75 1.57 -6.94 6.50
C VAL A 75 2.07 -7.03 5.06
N TRP A 76 3.07 -6.26 4.69
CA TRP A 76 3.53 -6.17 3.30
C TRP A 76 3.84 -7.54 2.67
N ALA A 77 4.52 -8.42 3.42
CA ALA A 77 4.84 -9.77 2.96
C ALA A 77 3.61 -10.69 2.79
N ARG A 78 2.47 -10.33 3.40
CA ARG A 78 1.22 -11.09 3.35
C ARG A 78 0.15 -10.45 2.48
N LEU A 79 0.36 -9.24 1.97
CA LEU A 79 -0.65 -8.47 1.25
C LEU A 79 -1.24 -9.26 0.07
N LEU A 80 -0.41 -9.84 -0.79
CA LEU A 80 -0.89 -10.67 -1.91
C LEU A 80 -1.51 -11.98 -1.45
N PRO A 81 -0.87 -12.83 -0.63
CA PRO A 81 -1.49 -14.05 -0.12
C PRO A 81 -2.84 -13.82 0.59
N ASP A 82 -2.96 -12.75 1.37
CA ASP A 82 -4.18 -12.43 2.09
C ASP A 82 -5.29 -11.93 1.14
N PHE A 83 -4.91 -11.17 0.10
CA PHE A 83 -5.82 -10.74 -0.97
C PHE A 83 -6.35 -11.94 -1.77
N GLU A 84 -5.48 -12.84 -2.22
CA GLU A 84 -5.85 -14.04 -2.97
C GLU A 84 -6.73 -14.98 -2.14
N ALA A 85 -6.47 -15.08 -0.84
CA ALA A 85 -7.30 -15.82 0.11
C ALA A 85 -8.67 -15.16 0.41
N GLY A 86 -8.95 -13.97 -0.14
CA GLY A 86 -10.23 -13.29 0.02
C GLY A 86 -10.49 -12.69 1.39
N LYS A 87 -9.44 -12.37 2.14
CA LYS A 87 -9.60 -11.76 3.46
C LYS A 87 -10.19 -10.37 3.40
N PHE A 88 -9.94 -9.63 2.31
CA PHE A 88 -10.47 -8.30 2.07
C PHE A 88 -10.86 -8.09 0.59
N ASP A 89 -11.69 -7.09 0.34
CA ASP A 89 -12.26 -6.78 -0.96
C ASP A 89 -11.36 -5.82 -1.75
N ILE A 90 -10.73 -4.88 -1.05
CA ILE A 90 -9.85 -3.84 -1.57
C ILE A 90 -8.66 -3.65 -0.61
N ALA A 91 -7.48 -3.36 -1.13
CA ALA A 91 -6.34 -2.93 -0.32
C ALA A 91 -6.11 -1.43 -0.52
N MET A 92 -6.01 -0.70 0.60
CA MET A 92 -5.75 0.74 0.67
C MET A 92 -4.71 1.00 1.75
N GLY A 93 -3.79 1.92 1.51
CA GLY A 93 -2.67 2.24 2.40
C GLY A 93 -1.37 2.42 1.64
N GLY A 94 -1.37 3.25 0.57
CA GLY A 94 -0.19 3.55 -0.23
C GLY A 94 0.32 2.38 -1.08
N VAL A 95 -0.60 1.53 -1.56
CA VAL A 95 -0.25 0.33 -2.33
C VAL A 95 0.35 0.69 -3.68
N SER A 96 1.63 0.31 -3.90
CA SER A 96 2.29 0.51 -5.19
C SER A 96 1.77 -0.47 -6.24
N VAL A 97 1.57 0.03 -7.46
CA VAL A 97 1.30 -0.80 -8.64
C VAL A 97 2.59 -1.49 -9.04
N THR A 98 2.59 -2.82 -9.01
CA THR A 98 3.77 -3.64 -9.38
C THR A 98 3.35 -4.79 -10.29
N PRO A 99 4.25 -5.34 -11.13
CA PRO A 99 3.93 -6.49 -11.98
C PRO A 99 3.36 -7.69 -11.22
N ALA A 100 3.92 -8.01 -10.05
CA ALA A 100 3.42 -9.13 -9.23
C ALA A 100 1.97 -8.90 -8.76
N ARG A 101 1.59 -7.66 -8.43
CA ARG A 101 0.24 -7.31 -7.98
C ARG A 101 -0.74 -7.22 -9.15
N THR A 102 -0.33 -6.68 -10.30
CA THR A 102 -1.19 -6.61 -11.50
C THR A 102 -1.47 -7.97 -12.12
N ALA A 103 -0.62 -8.97 -11.85
CA ALA A 103 -0.87 -10.35 -12.28
C ALA A 103 -2.14 -10.95 -11.65
N VAL A 104 -2.51 -10.57 -10.41
CA VAL A 104 -3.61 -11.17 -9.62
C VAL A 104 -4.75 -10.19 -9.31
N ALA A 105 -4.54 -8.89 -9.46
CA ALA A 105 -5.50 -7.85 -9.11
C ALA A 105 -5.75 -6.88 -10.26
N THR A 106 -6.76 -6.02 -10.12
CA THR A 106 -6.91 -4.77 -10.85
C THR A 106 -6.61 -3.59 -9.93
N PHE A 107 -6.39 -2.42 -10.51
CA PHE A 107 -6.08 -1.19 -9.77
C PHE A 107 -7.03 -0.07 -10.18
N SER A 108 -7.37 0.77 -9.21
CA SER A 108 -8.08 2.02 -9.46
C SER A 108 -7.26 2.98 -10.33
N THR A 109 -7.85 4.11 -10.69
CA THR A 109 -7.10 5.28 -11.13
C THR A 109 -5.98 5.58 -10.13
N VAL A 110 -4.83 6.02 -10.65
CA VAL A 110 -3.65 6.37 -9.84
C VAL A 110 -3.98 7.49 -8.86
N THR A 111 -3.70 7.28 -7.60
CA THR A 111 -3.93 8.27 -6.52
C THR A 111 -2.71 9.14 -6.30
N TYR A 112 -1.51 8.58 -6.45
CA TYR A 112 -0.26 9.28 -6.23
C TYR A 112 0.86 8.71 -7.12
N VAL A 113 1.75 9.56 -7.59
CA VAL A 113 2.96 9.16 -8.32
C VAL A 113 4.16 9.52 -7.48
N ASP A 114 5.04 8.56 -7.26
CA ASP A 114 6.20 8.69 -6.41
C ASP A 114 7.43 8.00 -7.03
N GLY A 115 8.53 7.96 -6.28
CA GLY A 115 9.73 7.23 -6.62
C GLY A 115 10.63 7.01 -5.42
N LYS A 116 11.53 6.05 -5.52
CA LYS A 116 12.46 5.70 -4.46
C LYS A 116 13.46 6.81 -4.20
N ARG A 117 13.60 7.20 -2.94
CA ARG A 117 14.58 8.18 -2.45
C ARG A 117 15.25 7.66 -1.18
N PRO A 118 16.51 8.02 -0.90
CA PRO A 118 17.17 7.63 0.35
C PRO A 118 16.72 8.53 1.51
N VAL A 119 16.44 7.92 2.66
CA VAL A 119 16.39 8.60 3.96
C VAL A 119 17.63 8.20 4.75
N VAL A 120 18.28 9.19 5.35
CA VAL A 120 19.58 9.07 6.00
C VAL A 120 19.62 9.95 7.25
N ARG A 121 20.62 9.79 8.12
CA ARG A 121 20.93 10.85 9.09
C ARG A 121 21.32 12.13 8.37
N CYS A 122 20.95 13.29 8.91
CA CYS A 122 21.19 14.58 8.23
C CYS A 122 22.68 14.84 7.91
N ALA A 123 23.59 14.26 8.68
CA ALA A 123 25.04 14.33 8.42
C ALA A 123 25.46 13.61 7.11
N ASP A 124 24.66 12.67 6.63
CA ASP A 124 24.96 11.84 5.46
C ASP A 124 24.20 12.26 4.18
N LYS A 125 23.37 13.32 4.25
CA LYS A 125 22.45 13.70 3.17
C LYS A 125 23.13 14.07 1.84
N ASP A 126 24.36 14.58 1.90
CA ASP A 126 25.15 14.97 0.74
C ASP A 126 26.10 13.87 0.26
N ARG A 127 26.17 12.74 1.00
CA ARG A 127 27.06 11.62 0.71
C ARG A 127 26.34 10.45 0.03
N LEU A 128 25.16 10.09 0.49
CA LEU A 128 24.40 8.91 0.01
C LEU A 128 23.34 9.32 -1.04
N THR A 129 23.79 9.96 -2.12
CA THR A 129 22.94 10.68 -3.09
C THR A 129 22.64 9.91 -4.37
N SER A 130 23.14 8.68 -4.52
CA SER A 130 22.91 7.83 -5.68
C SER A 130 22.96 6.35 -5.28
N VAL A 131 22.40 5.48 -6.13
CA VAL A 131 22.52 4.02 -5.95
C VAL A 131 23.99 3.61 -5.86
N VAL A 132 24.85 4.16 -6.73
CA VAL A 132 26.30 3.88 -6.72
C VAL A 132 26.97 4.29 -5.42
N ALA A 133 26.57 5.44 -4.84
CA ALA A 133 27.13 5.90 -3.56
C ALA A 133 26.62 5.05 -2.37
N ILE A 134 25.45 4.46 -2.49
CA ILE A 134 24.83 3.61 -1.45
C ILE A 134 25.34 2.17 -1.57
N ASP A 135 25.48 1.63 -2.79
CA ASP A 135 25.94 0.25 -3.02
C ASP A 135 27.45 0.11 -2.87
N GLN A 136 27.97 0.44 -1.70
CA GLN A 136 29.40 0.33 -1.38
C GLN A 136 29.62 -0.63 -0.19
N PRO A 137 30.73 -1.41 -0.21
CA PRO A 137 31.13 -2.18 0.95
C PRO A 137 31.25 -1.29 2.18
N GLY A 138 30.59 -1.65 3.26
CA GLY A 138 30.60 -0.88 4.51
C GLY A 138 29.40 0.08 4.67
N ILE A 139 28.59 0.32 3.65
CA ILE A 139 27.30 0.99 3.81
C ILE A 139 26.27 -0.04 4.27
N ARG A 140 25.57 0.30 5.38
CA ARG A 140 24.53 -0.53 5.98
C ARG A 140 23.16 -0.04 5.51
N VAL A 141 22.53 -0.83 4.67
CA VAL A 141 21.19 -0.57 4.14
C VAL A 141 20.17 -1.35 4.94
N VAL A 142 19.11 -0.70 5.42
CA VAL A 142 17.99 -1.37 6.07
C VAL A 142 16.75 -1.29 5.19
N VAL A 143 15.93 -2.35 5.20
CA VAL A 143 14.64 -2.40 4.50
C VAL A 143 13.62 -3.17 5.33
N ASN A 144 12.33 -2.90 5.06
CA ASN A 144 11.22 -3.70 5.56
C ASN A 144 10.97 -4.91 4.65
N PRO A 145 10.45 -6.04 5.17
CA PRO A 145 10.28 -7.27 4.39
C PRO A 145 9.07 -7.22 3.44
N GLY A 146 9.20 -7.89 2.28
CA GLY A 146 8.09 -8.27 1.41
C GLY A 146 7.44 -7.16 0.61
N ALA A 147 8.04 -5.96 0.58
CA ALA A 147 7.52 -4.81 -0.18
C ALA A 147 8.46 -4.41 -1.32
N SER A 148 8.08 -3.35 -2.05
CA SER A 148 8.86 -2.81 -3.17
C SER A 148 10.25 -2.28 -2.73
N ASN A 149 10.42 -1.92 -1.45
CA ASN A 149 11.69 -1.46 -0.90
C ASN A 149 12.72 -2.59 -0.85
N GLU A 150 12.32 -3.76 -0.32
CA GLU A 150 13.21 -4.93 -0.29
C GLU A 150 13.58 -5.41 -1.71
N ALA A 151 12.60 -5.45 -2.62
CA ALA A 151 12.84 -5.83 -4.01
C ALA A 151 13.86 -4.89 -4.68
N PHE A 152 13.66 -3.57 -4.54
CA PHE A 152 14.58 -2.57 -5.06
C PHE A 152 15.98 -2.70 -4.47
N ALA A 153 16.09 -2.86 -3.15
CA ALA A 153 17.39 -2.97 -2.49
C ALA A 153 18.16 -4.23 -2.93
N ARG A 154 17.48 -5.37 -3.02
CA ARG A 154 18.11 -6.63 -3.48
C ARG A 154 18.57 -6.57 -4.93
N GLU A 155 17.85 -5.85 -5.78
CA GLU A 155 18.20 -5.68 -7.19
C GLU A 155 19.38 -4.72 -7.40
N ASN A 156 19.45 -3.64 -6.60
CA ASN A 156 20.32 -2.50 -6.88
C ASN A 156 21.46 -2.32 -5.87
N MET A 157 21.46 -3.06 -4.75
CA MET A 157 22.44 -2.91 -3.66
C MET A 157 23.05 -4.27 -3.34
N THR A 158 23.99 -4.68 -4.21
CA THR A 158 24.61 -6.01 -4.18
C THR A 158 25.94 -6.05 -3.42
N HIS A 159 26.54 -4.89 -3.16
CA HIS A 159 27.80 -4.73 -2.43
C HIS A 159 27.60 -4.18 -1.01
N ALA A 160 26.54 -3.43 -0.80
CA ALA A 160 26.19 -2.88 0.52
C ALA A 160 25.72 -3.99 1.48
N GLN A 161 25.81 -3.69 2.78
CA GLN A 161 25.36 -4.62 3.82
C GLN A 161 23.84 -4.46 4.02
N LEU A 162 23.03 -5.33 3.37
CA LEU A 162 21.59 -5.29 3.43
C LEU A 162 21.07 -6.05 4.65
N THR A 163 20.29 -5.35 5.49
CA THR A 163 19.55 -5.90 6.64
C THR A 163 18.06 -5.75 6.42
N VAL A 164 17.30 -6.85 6.63
CA VAL A 164 15.84 -6.83 6.61
C VAL A 164 15.33 -6.69 8.05
N HIS A 165 14.77 -5.53 8.37
CA HIS A 165 14.16 -5.24 9.67
C HIS A 165 12.69 -5.65 9.64
N ARG A 166 12.27 -6.50 10.60
CA ARG A 166 10.95 -7.16 10.53
C ARG A 166 9.76 -6.23 10.78
N ASP A 167 9.97 -5.22 11.62
CA ASP A 167 8.93 -4.28 12.03
C ASP A 167 9.07 -2.97 11.25
N ASN A 168 8.18 -2.75 10.29
CA ASN A 168 8.21 -1.54 9.47
C ASN A 168 7.96 -0.26 10.27
N ALA A 169 7.25 -0.33 11.40
CA ALA A 169 7.01 0.83 12.25
C ALA A 169 8.28 1.34 12.93
N THR A 170 9.28 0.47 13.14
CA THR A 170 10.54 0.81 13.83
C THR A 170 11.77 0.77 12.92
N VAL A 171 11.61 0.57 11.61
CA VAL A 171 12.74 0.44 10.67
C VAL A 171 13.62 1.69 10.62
N PHE A 172 13.04 2.88 10.80
CA PHE A 172 13.78 4.15 10.80
C PHE A 172 14.62 4.36 12.06
N ASP A 173 14.29 3.68 13.15
CA ASP A 173 15.11 3.71 14.38
C ASP A 173 16.49 3.08 14.16
N GLU A 174 16.61 2.14 13.21
CA GLU A 174 17.90 1.59 12.83
C GLU A 174 18.85 2.67 12.28
N ILE A 175 18.31 3.64 11.54
CA ILE A 175 19.10 4.78 11.01
C ILE A 175 19.36 5.80 12.11
N ARG A 176 18.34 6.16 12.89
CA ARG A 176 18.42 7.16 13.97
C ARG A 176 19.45 6.76 15.01
N GLU A 177 19.47 5.49 15.39
CA GLU A 177 20.38 4.95 16.40
C GLU A 177 21.73 4.49 15.83
N GLY A 178 21.98 4.69 14.53
CA GLY A 178 23.26 4.41 13.90
C GLY A 178 23.54 2.93 13.65
N ARG A 179 22.53 2.05 13.70
CA ARG A 179 22.66 0.63 13.32
C ARG A 179 22.61 0.43 11.80
N ALA A 180 21.91 1.31 11.09
CA ALA A 180 21.97 1.42 9.64
C ALA A 180 22.38 2.83 9.19
N ASP A 181 22.76 2.99 7.93
CA ASP A 181 23.17 4.27 7.36
C ASP A 181 22.08 4.87 6.48
N VAL A 182 21.29 4.04 5.83
CA VAL A 182 20.28 4.45 4.83
C VAL A 182 19.17 3.43 4.69
N MET A 183 17.97 3.93 4.42
CA MET A 183 16.88 3.19 3.80
C MET A 183 16.50 3.87 2.49
N VAL A 184 16.29 3.11 1.43
CA VAL A 184 15.72 3.61 0.18
C VAL A 184 14.25 3.21 0.14
N THR A 185 13.40 4.23 0.26
CA THR A 185 11.93 4.08 0.30
C THR A 185 11.25 5.11 -0.58
N ASP A 186 9.92 5.17 -0.57
CA ASP A 186 9.14 6.11 -1.38
C ASP A 186 9.34 7.55 -0.90
N GLY A 187 9.40 8.49 -1.84
CA GLY A 187 9.73 9.89 -1.55
C GLY A 187 8.80 10.53 -0.53
N ILE A 188 7.51 10.22 -0.58
CA ILE A 188 6.52 10.74 0.36
C ILE A 188 6.79 10.25 1.80
N GLU A 189 7.25 9.01 1.96
CA GLU A 189 7.65 8.47 3.28
C GLU A 189 8.95 9.12 3.75
N VAL A 190 9.92 9.33 2.85
CA VAL A 190 11.17 10.06 3.17
C VAL A 190 10.85 11.46 3.69
N ASP A 191 9.97 12.18 3.00
CA ASP A 191 9.59 13.55 3.37
C ASP A 191 8.83 13.57 4.72
N HIS A 192 7.97 12.57 4.97
CA HIS A 192 7.29 12.43 6.25
C HIS A 192 8.28 12.15 7.39
N GLN A 193 9.19 11.19 7.22
CA GLN A 193 10.19 10.84 8.22
C GLN A 193 11.12 12.00 8.56
N ALA A 194 11.53 12.77 7.54
CA ALA A 194 12.33 13.99 7.75
C ALA A 194 11.56 15.10 8.46
N LEU A 195 10.23 15.13 8.35
CA LEU A 195 9.38 16.10 9.05
C LEU A 195 9.21 15.76 10.53
N VAL A 196 9.00 14.48 10.85
CA VAL A 196 8.70 14.05 12.23
C VAL A 196 9.95 13.71 13.06
N HIS A 197 11.07 13.45 12.40
CA HIS A 197 12.36 13.13 13.01
C HIS A 197 13.45 14.10 12.58
N PRO A 198 13.77 15.13 13.37
CA PRO A 198 14.75 16.17 13.00
C PRO A 198 16.16 15.65 12.68
N GLU A 199 16.52 14.47 13.15
CA GLU A 199 17.80 13.79 12.89
C GLU A 199 17.84 13.09 11.52
N LEU A 200 16.68 12.85 10.89
CA LEU A 200 16.56 12.24 9.56
C LEU A 200 16.39 13.31 8.48
N CYS A 201 17.01 13.07 7.34
CA CYS A 201 16.94 13.93 6.16
C CYS A 201 16.73 13.10 4.90
N ALA A 202 16.02 13.67 3.93
CA ALA A 202 16.10 13.20 2.55
C ALA A 202 17.51 13.44 2.02
N ALA A 203 18.13 12.43 1.43
CA ALA A 203 19.40 12.63 0.73
C ALA A 203 19.20 13.52 -0.53
N GLN A 204 20.22 14.30 -0.88
CA GLN A 204 20.19 15.27 -1.97
C GLN A 204 20.34 14.56 -3.33
N VAL A 205 19.30 13.84 -3.76
CA VAL A 205 19.29 13.16 -5.07
C VAL A 205 18.85 14.12 -6.18
N ALA A 206 19.42 13.96 -7.39
CA ALA A 206 19.04 14.76 -8.56
C ALA A 206 17.59 14.43 -9.02
N ALA A 207 17.17 13.20 -8.87
CA ALA A 207 15.83 12.72 -9.14
C ALA A 207 15.58 11.43 -8.34
N PRO A 208 14.30 11.04 -8.10
CA PRO A 208 14.00 9.72 -7.55
C PRO A 208 14.58 8.59 -8.40
N PHE A 209 15.02 7.52 -7.77
CA PHE A 209 15.66 6.37 -8.45
C PHE A 209 14.68 5.56 -9.30
N THR A 210 13.38 5.66 -9.03
CA THR A 210 12.31 4.97 -9.76
C THR A 210 11.14 5.91 -9.99
N ARG A 211 10.17 5.47 -10.81
CA ARG A 211 8.83 6.04 -10.88
C ARG A 211 7.83 4.95 -10.49
N LEU A 212 7.09 5.16 -9.44
CA LEU A 212 6.09 4.24 -8.92
C LEU A 212 4.73 4.91 -8.83
N GLU A 213 3.69 4.21 -9.22
CA GLU A 213 2.31 4.64 -9.10
C GLU A 213 1.67 3.97 -7.88
N LYS A 214 0.86 4.72 -7.14
CA LYS A 214 0.04 4.20 -6.05
C LYS A 214 -1.40 4.26 -6.45
N ALA A 215 -2.12 3.17 -6.18
CA ALA A 215 -3.53 3.03 -6.49
C ALA A 215 -4.16 2.00 -5.53
N TYR A 216 -5.48 1.98 -5.45
CA TYR A 216 -6.19 0.98 -4.67
C TYR A 216 -6.23 -0.35 -5.43
N MET A 217 -5.87 -1.43 -4.74
CA MET A 217 -5.80 -2.76 -5.32
C MET A 217 -7.12 -3.51 -5.06
N LEU A 218 -7.79 -3.94 -6.13
CA LEU A 218 -9.12 -4.53 -6.10
C LEU A 218 -9.14 -5.91 -6.76
N ARG A 219 -10.15 -6.70 -6.43
CA ARG A 219 -10.48 -7.88 -7.23
C ARG A 219 -10.88 -7.47 -8.63
N ARG A 220 -10.67 -8.37 -9.59
CA ARG A 220 -11.07 -8.17 -10.99
C ARG A 220 -12.59 -8.25 -11.12
N ASP A 221 -13.23 -7.15 -10.82
CA ASP A 221 -14.66 -6.91 -10.89
C ASP A 221 -14.88 -5.56 -11.58
N PRO A 222 -15.40 -5.54 -12.81
CA PRO A 222 -15.62 -4.29 -13.56
C PRO A 222 -16.56 -3.32 -12.85
N ALA A 223 -17.62 -3.83 -12.20
CA ALA A 223 -18.61 -2.99 -11.51
C ALA A 223 -18.00 -2.31 -10.28
N LEU A 224 -17.21 -3.04 -9.48
CA LEU A 224 -16.50 -2.47 -8.34
C LEU A 224 -15.45 -1.45 -8.80
N LEU A 225 -14.68 -1.77 -9.85
CA LEU A 225 -13.68 -0.87 -10.40
C LEU A 225 -14.30 0.44 -10.91
N GLU A 226 -15.41 0.36 -11.65
CA GLU A 226 -16.13 1.54 -12.14
C GLU A 226 -16.66 2.39 -10.99
N ALA A 227 -17.28 1.78 -9.98
CA ALA A 227 -17.78 2.48 -8.81
C ALA A 227 -16.65 3.21 -8.05
N VAL A 228 -15.53 2.52 -7.82
CA VAL A 228 -14.35 3.10 -7.15
C VAL A 228 -13.75 4.23 -7.98
N ASN A 229 -13.58 4.06 -9.28
CA ASN A 229 -12.99 5.10 -10.13
C ASN A 229 -13.89 6.31 -10.29
N THR A 230 -15.21 6.13 -10.39
CA THR A 230 -16.17 7.23 -10.44
C THR A 230 -16.13 8.07 -9.16
N TRP A 231 -16.15 7.42 -8.00
CA TRP A 231 -16.01 8.08 -6.72
C TRP A 231 -14.64 8.77 -6.59
N LEU A 232 -13.54 8.09 -6.93
CA LEU A 232 -12.19 8.63 -6.81
C LEU A 232 -11.98 9.86 -7.70
N ALA A 233 -12.56 9.87 -8.91
CA ALA A 233 -12.52 11.03 -9.79
C ALA A 233 -13.19 12.26 -9.15
N GLN A 234 -14.27 12.08 -8.40
CA GLN A 234 -14.92 13.15 -7.62
C GLN A 234 -14.04 13.64 -6.48
N GLU A 235 -13.40 12.74 -5.73
CA GLU A 235 -12.50 13.10 -4.63
C GLU A 235 -11.25 13.87 -5.13
N ILE A 236 -10.73 13.49 -6.30
CA ILE A 236 -9.58 14.19 -6.92
C ILE A 236 -10.02 15.55 -7.46
N SER A 237 -11.11 15.62 -8.24
CA SER A 237 -11.55 16.85 -8.92
C SER A 237 -12.08 17.91 -7.95
N SER A 238 -12.67 17.50 -6.82
CA SER A 238 -13.08 18.40 -5.75
C SER A 238 -11.92 18.95 -4.91
N GLY A 239 -10.70 18.38 -5.08
CA GLY A 239 -9.54 18.70 -4.25
C GLY A 239 -9.55 18.02 -2.86
N ALA A 240 -10.52 17.16 -2.56
CA ALA A 240 -10.59 16.48 -1.26
C ALA A 240 -9.40 15.54 -1.05
N TRP A 241 -9.05 14.71 -2.05
CA TRP A 241 -7.91 13.81 -1.95
C TRP A 241 -6.59 14.54 -1.63
N PRO A 242 -6.12 15.56 -2.39
CA PRO A 242 -4.89 16.26 -2.08
C PRO A 242 -4.92 16.97 -0.72
N GLN A 243 -6.08 17.47 -0.27
CA GLN A 243 -6.22 18.07 1.06
C GLN A 243 -6.05 17.02 2.16
N ILE A 244 -6.68 15.86 2.03
CA ILE A 244 -6.57 14.74 2.97
C ILE A 244 -5.12 14.25 3.05
N LEU A 245 -4.46 14.06 1.90
CA LEU A 245 -3.06 13.63 1.85
C LEU A 245 -2.13 14.64 2.50
N ASN A 246 -2.28 15.93 2.20
CA ASN A 246 -1.48 17.00 2.79
C ASN A 246 -1.69 17.14 4.30
N ALA A 247 -2.91 16.92 4.79
CA ALA A 247 -3.19 16.91 6.22
C ALA A 247 -2.51 15.73 6.92
N ALA A 248 -2.62 14.53 6.34
CA ALA A 248 -1.98 13.33 6.87
C ALA A 248 -0.44 13.42 6.84
N GLN A 249 0.15 14.04 5.81
CA GLN A 249 1.60 14.24 5.70
C GLN A 249 2.17 15.09 6.84
N ARG A 250 1.38 15.99 7.40
CA ARG A 250 1.78 16.90 8.50
C ARG A 250 1.46 16.35 9.89
N SER A 251 0.74 15.25 9.96
CA SER A 251 0.40 14.60 11.24
C SER A 251 1.58 13.79 11.75
N PRO A 252 1.90 13.86 13.04
CA PRO A 252 2.98 13.07 13.65
C PRO A 252 2.68 11.57 13.67
#